data_95a40e1c3065a88a591f964af7fa3ebf
#
_entry.id   95a40e1c3065a88a591f964af7fa3ebf
#
_cell.length_a   1.000
_cell.length_b   1.000
_cell.length_c   1.000
_cell.angle_alpha   90.00
_cell.angle_beta   90.00
_cell.angle_gamma   90.00
#
_symmetry.space_group_name_H-M   'P 1'
#
loop_
_entity.id
_entity.type
_entity.pdbx_description
1 polymer ?
#
loop_
_entity_poly.entity_id
_entity_poly.type
_entity_poly.pdbx_seq_one_letter_code
_entity_poly.pdbx_strand_id
1 'polypeptide(L)'
;MTRLSVEMLAAAPVEPITSAGHAQLGIAAVAGIAVIVLLITRFKLHAFLALTIGSLALGAFAGAPLDKAITSFTTGLGSTVAGVGVLIALGAILGRLLADSGGADQIVDTILAKAKGRAMPWAMVLIAAVIGLPLFFEVGIVLLIPVVLMVAKRGNYSLMRIGIPALAGLSVMHGLVPPHPGPLVAIDAVKANLGVTLALGVLVAIPTVIIAGPLFSKVAARWVDAPVPDRMIPPGASEDLERRPGFGPTLATVLLPVVLMLAKALVDIVVDDPAKMVQRVFDVIGSPLIALLAAVIVGIFTLGRPAGFGKERISQLVEKGLAPIAGILLIVGAGGGFKQTLIDCGVGQMVLDISKHWSIPALLLAWLIAVAIRLATGSATVATVSAAGLVAPLAADMSTTHTALLVLAIGAGSLFLSHVNDAGFWLVKEYFGLSVGQNLKTWSVMECIISVVAGGLVLLLSLII
;
A
#
# COMPACT_ATOMS: atom_id res chain seq x y z
N MET A 1 -38.64 2.02 29.09
CA MET A 1 -37.57 1.04 29.39
C MET A 1 -36.28 1.56 28.78
N THR A 2 -35.61 2.22 29.58
CA THR A 2 -34.19 2.45 29.91
C THR A 2 -33.19 2.39 28.75
N ARG A 3 -32.70 3.59 28.37
CA ARG A 3 -31.36 3.81 27.81
C ARG A 3 -30.34 3.33 28.85
N LEU A 4 -29.98 2.09 28.80
CA LEU A 4 -28.91 1.49 29.60
C LEU A 4 -27.90 0.86 28.66
N SER A 5 -26.69 1.42 28.72
CA SER A 5 -25.41 0.73 28.49
C SER A 5 -25.03 0.36 27.06
N VAL A 6 -24.86 1.35 26.16
CA VAL A 6 -23.88 1.27 25.08
C VAL A 6 -22.53 1.91 25.47
N GLU A 7 -22.48 2.59 26.61
CA GLU A 7 -21.30 3.33 27.09
C GLU A 7 -20.28 2.51 27.89
N MET A 8 -20.39 1.18 27.98
CA MET A 8 -19.49 0.38 28.81
C MET A 8 -18.87 -0.80 28.05
N LEU A 9 -18.30 -0.53 26.86
CA LEU A 9 -17.25 -1.37 26.30
C LEU A 9 -16.09 -0.47 25.80
N ALA A 10 -15.73 0.51 26.60
CA ALA A 10 -14.35 0.95 26.60
C ALA A 10 -13.55 -0.27 27.10
N ALA A 11 -12.82 -0.91 26.17
CA ALA A 11 -11.96 -2.04 26.53
C ALA A 11 -11.12 -1.61 27.72
N ALA A 12 -11.23 -2.35 28.83
CA ALA A 12 -10.40 -2.12 30.00
C ALA A 12 -8.94 -1.98 29.51
N PRO A 13 -8.16 -1.03 30.04
CA PRO A 13 -6.79 -0.88 29.64
C PRO A 13 -6.11 -2.24 29.81
N VAL A 14 -5.63 -2.80 28.70
CA VAL A 14 -4.94 -4.10 28.71
C VAL A 14 -3.72 -3.91 29.59
N GLU A 15 -3.67 -4.59 30.73
CA GLU A 15 -2.48 -4.55 31.60
C GLU A 15 -1.27 -5.04 30.78
N PRO A 16 -0.18 -4.25 30.77
CA PRO A 16 1.02 -4.66 30.06
C PRO A 16 1.51 -6.06 30.51
N ILE A 17 1.97 -6.89 29.58
CA ILE A 17 2.49 -8.22 29.87
C ILE A 17 3.87 -8.19 30.55
N THR A 18 4.41 -6.98 30.78
CA THR A 18 5.68 -6.73 31.46
C THR A 18 5.55 -5.55 32.41
N SER A 19 6.38 -5.52 33.43
CA SER A 19 6.52 -4.40 34.37
C SER A 19 7.68 -3.45 34.02
N ALA A 20 8.19 -3.51 32.78
CA ALA A 20 9.32 -2.70 32.33
C ALA A 20 8.99 -1.20 32.34
N GLY A 21 9.94 -0.38 32.81
CA GLY A 21 9.83 1.08 32.71
C GLY A 21 10.08 1.62 31.31
N HIS A 22 9.71 2.89 31.06
CA HIS A 22 9.79 3.53 29.73
C HIS A 22 11.17 3.40 29.06
N ALA A 23 12.27 3.53 29.79
CA ALA A 23 13.62 3.38 29.25
C ALA A 23 13.87 1.95 28.70
N GLN A 24 13.47 0.93 29.46
CA GLN A 24 13.60 -0.46 29.02
C GLN A 24 12.69 -0.76 27.83
N LEU A 25 11.45 -0.27 27.82
CA LEU A 25 10.52 -0.42 26.69
C LEU A 25 11.07 0.24 25.43
N GLY A 26 11.66 1.44 25.55
CA GLY A 26 12.30 2.13 24.43
C GLY A 26 13.49 1.32 23.87
N ILE A 27 14.35 0.80 24.76
CA ILE A 27 15.48 -0.08 24.36
C ILE A 27 14.93 -1.36 23.70
N ALA A 28 13.91 -1.98 24.26
CA ALA A 28 13.30 -3.20 23.70
C ALA A 28 12.70 -2.97 22.32
N ALA A 29 11.99 -1.85 22.11
CA ALA A 29 11.44 -1.49 20.81
C ALA A 29 12.53 -1.26 19.76
N VAL A 30 13.56 -0.46 20.09
CA VAL A 30 14.71 -0.21 19.21
C VAL A 30 15.48 -1.51 18.94
N ALA A 31 15.73 -2.35 19.95
CA ALA A 31 16.42 -3.62 19.77
C ALA A 31 15.61 -4.61 18.91
N GLY A 32 14.28 -4.71 19.11
CA GLY A 32 13.41 -5.54 18.29
C GLY A 32 13.45 -5.12 16.80
N ILE A 33 13.38 -3.81 16.54
CA ILE A 33 13.51 -3.26 15.18
C ILE A 33 14.92 -3.53 14.64
N ALA A 34 15.96 -3.31 15.44
CA ALA A 34 17.35 -3.57 15.03
C ALA A 34 17.57 -5.05 14.66
N VAL A 35 16.96 -5.99 15.41
CA VAL A 35 16.97 -7.42 15.08
C VAL A 35 16.30 -7.65 13.72
N ILE A 36 15.11 -7.10 13.47
CA ILE A 36 14.42 -7.21 12.17
C ILE A 36 15.31 -6.70 11.03
N VAL A 37 15.87 -5.49 11.19
CA VAL A 37 16.75 -4.86 10.21
C VAL A 37 17.98 -5.73 9.94
N LEU A 38 18.66 -6.18 10.98
CA LEU A 38 19.87 -7.02 10.88
C LEU A 38 19.57 -8.33 10.14
N LEU A 39 18.47 -9.00 10.49
CA LEU A 39 18.07 -10.25 9.88
C LEU A 39 17.75 -10.08 8.38
N ILE A 40 17.04 -9.01 8.01
CA ILE A 40 16.71 -8.74 6.60
C ILE A 40 17.96 -8.29 5.82
N THR A 41 18.74 -7.35 6.35
CA THR A 41 19.81 -6.70 5.57
C THR A 41 21.09 -7.53 5.54
N ARG A 42 21.56 -8.03 6.70
CA ARG A 42 22.84 -8.75 6.81
C ARG A 42 22.71 -10.24 6.56
N PHE A 43 21.65 -10.86 7.09
CA PHE A 43 21.43 -12.29 6.96
C PHE A 43 20.53 -12.67 5.80
N LYS A 44 19.94 -11.68 5.10
CA LYS A 44 19.02 -11.89 3.96
C LYS A 44 17.83 -12.81 4.28
N LEU A 45 17.42 -12.81 5.54
CA LEU A 45 16.30 -13.61 6.00
C LEU A 45 14.99 -13.05 5.44
N HIS A 46 14.05 -13.96 5.15
CA HIS A 46 12.72 -13.56 4.69
C HIS A 46 12.01 -12.67 5.73
N ALA A 47 11.31 -11.61 5.30
CA ALA A 47 10.71 -10.61 6.18
C ALA A 47 9.74 -11.23 7.21
N PHE A 48 9.00 -12.29 6.85
CA PHE A 48 8.14 -13.05 7.76
C PHE A 48 8.93 -13.58 8.97
N LEU A 49 10.06 -14.25 8.73
CA LEU A 49 10.90 -14.80 9.79
C LEU A 49 11.56 -13.68 10.62
N ALA A 50 12.02 -12.63 9.95
CA ALA A 50 12.63 -11.50 10.62
C ALA A 50 11.65 -10.78 11.57
N LEU A 51 10.40 -10.55 11.14
CA LEU A 51 9.35 -9.98 11.97
C LEU A 51 8.95 -10.89 13.13
N THR A 52 8.87 -12.21 12.89
CA THR A 52 8.57 -13.19 13.94
C THR A 52 9.67 -13.18 15.01
N ILE A 53 10.94 -13.32 14.62
CA ILE A 53 12.07 -13.33 15.55
C ILE A 53 12.19 -11.98 16.26
N GLY A 54 12.05 -10.86 15.54
CA GLY A 54 12.11 -9.51 16.10
C GLY A 54 11.00 -9.24 17.10
N SER A 55 9.80 -9.79 16.88
CA SER A 55 8.68 -9.70 17.82
C SER A 55 9.00 -10.43 19.14
N LEU A 56 9.49 -11.66 19.06
CA LEU A 56 9.87 -12.43 20.24
C LEU A 56 11.07 -11.80 20.98
N ALA A 57 12.05 -11.28 20.23
CA ALA A 57 13.18 -10.55 20.79
C ALA A 57 12.72 -9.28 21.53
N LEU A 58 11.79 -8.51 20.95
CA LEU A 58 11.20 -7.35 21.62
C LEU A 58 10.56 -7.76 22.95
N GLY A 59 9.71 -8.81 22.96
CA GLY A 59 9.11 -9.33 24.20
C GLY A 59 10.18 -9.72 25.25
N ALA A 60 11.22 -10.43 24.83
CA ALA A 60 12.31 -10.82 25.71
C ALA A 60 13.09 -9.61 26.28
N PHE A 61 13.43 -8.61 25.45
CA PHE A 61 14.10 -7.38 25.90
C PHE A 61 13.22 -6.52 26.81
N ALA A 62 11.90 -6.56 26.58
CA ALA A 62 10.93 -5.92 27.47
C ALA A 62 10.72 -6.68 28.79
N GLY A 63 11.32 -7.86 28.97
CA GLY A 63 11.16 -8.69 30.16
C GLY A 63 9.79 -9.38 30.24
N ALA A 64 9.08 -9.52 29.12
CA ALA A 64 7.83 -10.25 29.08
C ALA A 64 8.08 -11.78 29.15
N PRO A 65 7.20 -12.53 29.85
CA PRO A 65 7.22 -14.00 29.77
C PRO A 65 7.08 -14.47 28.32
N LEU A 66 7.90 -15.45 27.92
CA LEU A 66 7.99 -15.87 26.52
C LEU A 66 6.66 -16.43 25.99
N ASP A 67 5.90 -17.14 26.81
CA ASP A 67 4.56 -17.65 26.50
C ASP A 67 3.59 -16.51 26.19
N LYS A 68 3.63 -15.42 26.96
CA LYS A 68 2.81 -14.21 26.69
C LYS A 68 3.26 -13.51 25.40
N ALA A 69 4.58 -13.39 25.16
CA ALA A 69 5.08 -12.80 23.92
C ALA A 69 4.66 -13.64 22.67
N ILE A 70 4.68 -14.98 22.77
CA ILE A 70 4.19 -15.88 21.73
C ILE A 70 2.68 -15.69 21.52
N THR A 71 1.91 -15.60 22.62
CA THR A 71 0.46 -15.38 22.54
C THR A 71 0.13 -14.04 21.90
N SER A 72 0.81 -12.95 22.28
CA SER A 72 0.66 -11.62 21.65
C SER A 72 0.95 -11.68 20.16
N PHE A 73 2.08 -12.31 19.78
CA PHE A 73 2.44 -12.45 18.37
C PHE A 73 1.38 -13.22 17.57
N THR A 74 0.93 -14.39 18.06
CA THR A 74 -0.04 -15.23 17.35
C THR A 74 -1.43 -14.58 17.27
N THR A 75 -1.84 -13.88 18.34
CA THR A 75 -3.09 -13.11 18.36
C THR A 75 -3.05 -11.97 17.33
N GLY A 76 -1.95 -11.20 17.31
CA GLY A 76 -1.77 -10.09 16.37
C GLY A 76 -1.67 -10.57 14.93
N LEU A 77 -0.98 -11.70 14.68
CA LEU A 77 -0.92 -12.33 13.37
C LEU A 77 -2.31 -12.73 12.90
N GLY A 78 -3.06 -13.46 13.72
CA GLY A 78 -4.40 -13.96 13.38
C GLY A 78 -5.39 -12.83 13.12
N SER A 79 -5.45 -11.83 14.02
CA SER A 79 -6.36 -10.68 13.90
C SER A 79 -6.09 -9.86 12.65
N THR A 80 -4.82 -9.62 12.31
CA THR A 80 -4.45 -8.84 11.13
C THR A 80 -4.75 -9.60 9.84
N VAL A 81 -4.44 -10.91 9.76
CA VAL A 81 -4.81 -11.71 8.59
C VAL A 81 -6.33 -11.79 8.44
N ALA A 82 -7.09 -11.92 9.53
CA ALA A 82 -8.55 -11.90 9.48
C ALA A 82 -9.10 -10.55 9.00
N GLY A 83 -8.50 -9.43 9.43
CA GLY A 83 -8.94 -8.07 9.07
C GLY A 83 -8.69 -7.70 7.60
N VAL A 84 -7.53 -8.05 7.06
CA VAL A 84 -7.13 -7.57 5.71
C VAL A 84 -6.83 -8.68 4.70
N GLY A 85 -6.68 -9.93 5.14
CA GLY A 85 -6.24 -11.02 4.27
C GLY A 85 -7.20 -11.29 3.10
N VAL A 86 -8.51 -11.27 3.36
CA VAL A 86 -9.53 -11.47 2.31
C VAL A 86 -9.50 -10.32 1.30
N LEU A 87 -9.26 -9.08 1.76
CA LEU A 87 -9.19 -7.91 0.88
C LEU A 87 -7.99 -8.00 -0.06
N ILE A 88 -6.84 -8.40 0.48
CA ILE A 88 -5.61 -8.63 -0.30
C ILE A 88 -5.83 -9.75 -1.33
N ALA A 89 -6.49 -10.85 -0.93
CA ALA A 89 -6.80 -11.96 -1.82
C ALA A 89 -7.72 -11.54 -2.98
N LEU A 90 -8.81 -10.84 -2.69
CA LEU A 90 -9.74 -10.36 -3.71
C LEU A 90 -9.08 -9.35 -4.66
N GLY A 91 -8.25 -8.44 -4.13
CA GLY A 91 -7.46 -7.51 -4.94
C GLY A 91 -6.50 -8.23 -5.90
N ALA A 92 -5.80 -9.26 -5.42
CA ALA A 92 -4.89 -10.05 -6.25
C ALA A 92 -5.62 -10.85 -7.35
N ILE A 93 -6.80 -11.42 -7.04
CA ILE A 93 -7.65 -12.11 -8.01
C ILE A 93 -8.12 -11.14 -9.09
N LEU A 94 -8.60 -9.94 -8.70
CA LEU A 94 -9.04 -8.91 -9.64
C LEU A 94 -7.88 -8.44 -10.52
N GLY A 95 -6.71 -8.20 -9.94
CA GLY A 95 -5.50 -7.84 -10.66
C GLY A 95 -5.07 -8.93 -11.66
N ARG A 96 -5.11 -10.18 -11.25
CA ARG A 96 -4.79 -11.31 -12.12
C ARG A 96 -5.79 -11.44 -13.28
N LEU A 97 -7.08 -11.27 -12.98
CA LEU A 97 -8.14 -11.30 -13.99
C LEU A 97 -7.96 -10.16 -15.02
N LEU A 98 -7.61 -8.96 -14.56
CA LEU A 98 -7.32 -7.81 -15.41
C LEU A 98 -6.11 -8.07 -16.33
N ALA A 99 -5.04 -8.66 -15.79
CA ALA A 99 -3.83 -8.97 -16.56
C ALA A 99 -4.07 -10.07 -17.59
N ASP A 100 -4.58 -11.24 -17.16
CA ASP A 100 -4.71 -12.42 -18.02
C ASP A 100 -5.79 -12.28 -19.09
N SER A 101 -6.82 -11.44 -18.87
CA SER A 101 -7.87 -11.17 -19.85
C SER A 101 -7.46 -10.20 -20.98
N GLY A 102 -6.29 -9.59 -20.90
CA GLY A 102 -5.90 -8.49 -21.78
C GLY A 102 -6.61 -7.17 -21.47
N GLY A 103 -7.32 -7.08 -20.34
CA GLY A 103 -8.00 -5.86 -19.92
C GLY A 103 -7.01 -4.72 -19.61
N ALA A 104 -5.87 -5.05 -19.01
CA ALA A 104 -4.80 -4.09 -18.79
C ALA A 104 -4.25 -3.52 -20.11
N ASP A 105 -4.00 -4.39 -21.09
CA ASP A 105 -3.55 -3.98 -22.43
C ASP A 105 -4.59 -3.08 -23.11
N GLN A 106 -5.87 -3.39 -22.95
CA GLN A 106 -6.98 -2.57 -23.51
C GLN A 106 -6.99 -1.15 -22.92
N ILE A 107 -6.72 -1.01 -21.60
CA ILE A 107 -6.57 0.31 -20.96
C ILE A 107 -5.39 1.06 -21.58
N VAL A 108 -4.23 0.37 -21.66
CA VAL A 108 -3.00 0.92 -22.24
C VAL A 108 -3.24 1.41 -23.66
N ASP A 109 -3.70 0.52 -24.54
CA ASP A 109 -3.87 0.81 -25.98
C ASP A 109 -4.85 1.97 -26.19
N THR A 110 -5.97 1.99 -25.45
CA THR A 110 -6.98 3.05 -25.59
C THR A 110 -6.46 4.43 -25.15
N ILE A 111 -5.70 4.48 -24.05
CA ILE A 111 -5.16 5.75 -23.55
C ILE A 111 -4.03 6.24 -24.48
N LEU A 112 -3.13 5.33 -24.89
CA LEU A 112 -2.01 5.68 -25.77
C LEU A 112 -2.47 6.11 -27.17
N ALA A 113 -3.56 5.56 -27.70
CA ALA A 113 -4.11 5.98 -28.99
C ALA A 113 -4.50 7.47 -29.00
N LYS A 114 -4.89 8.02 -27.83
CA LYS A 114 -5.29 9.42 -27.67
C LYS A 114 -4.13 10.34 -27.26
N ALA A 115 -3.03 9.79 -26.73
CA ALA A 115 -1.91 10.57 -26.22
C ALA A 115 -0.79 10.69 -27.27
N LYS A 116 -0.37 11.95 -27.57
CA LYS A 116 0.75 12.22 -28.49
C LYS A 116 1.68 13.30 -27.90
N GLY A 117 2.96 13.22 -28.26
CA GLY A 117 3.95 14.25 -27.94
C GLY A 117 4.05 14.52 -26.42
N ARG A 118 3.75 15.75 -26.02
CA ARG A 118 3.87 16.22 -24.62
C ARG A 118 2.85 15.57 -23.68
N ALA A 119 1.78 14.98 -24.19
CA ALA A 119 0.76 14.29 -23.39
C ALA A 119 1.20 12.88 -22.96
N MET A 120 2.21 12.28 -23.60
CA MET A 120 2.63 10.91 -23.34
C MET A 120 3.04 10.62 -21.88
N PRO A 121 3.86 11.43 -21.19
CA PRO A 121 4.16 11.22 -19.78
C PRO A 121 2.92 11.27 -18.87
N TRP A 122 1.93 12.08 -19.20
CA TRP A 122 0.63 12.17 -18.49
C TRP A 122 -0.23 10.93 -18.71
N ALA A 123 -0.23 10.40 -19.96
CA ALA A 123 -0.89 9.15 -20.26
C ALA A 123 -0.26 7.98 -19.48
N MET A 124 1.07 7.93 -19.38
CA MET A 124 1.77 6.87 -18.62
C MET A 124 1.45 6.91 -17.13
N VAL A 125 1.37 8.10 -16.53
CA VAL A 125 0.90 8.26 -15.14
C VAL A 125 -0.52 7.73 -14.98
N LEU A 126 -1.43 8.12 -15.88
CA LEU A 126 -2.84 7.71 -15.80
C LEU A 126 -2.98 6.19 -15.94
N ILE A 127 -2.29 5.61 -16.92
CA ILE A 127 -2.26 4.15 -17.13
C ILE A 127 -1.78 3.46 -15.86
N ALA A 128 -0.63 3.91 -15.31
CA ALA A 128 -0.03 3.32 -14.14
C ALA A 128 -0.91 3.46 -12.89
N ALA A 129 -1.55 4.62 -12.70
CA ALA A 129 -2.46 4.83 -11.59
C ALA A 129 -3.70 3.93 -11.68
N VAL A 130 -4.33 3.84 -12.85
CA VAL A 130 -5.53 3.00 -13.05
C VAL A 130 -5.19 1.51 -12.91
N ILE A 131 -4.12 1.06 -13.55
CA ILE A 131 -3.69 -0.35 -13.48
C ILE A 131 -3.16 -0.67 -12.06
N GLY A 132 -2.50 0.27 -11.43
CA GLY A 132 -1.97 0.14 -10.07
C GLY A 132 -3.03 0.02 -8.99
N LEU A 133 -4.27 0.45 -9.21
CA LEU A 133 -5.33 0.32 -8.19
C LEU A 133 -5.56 -1.12 -7.70
N PRO A 134 -5.73 -2.13 -8.59
CA PRO A 134 -5.92 -3.52 -8.18
C PRO A 134 -4.62 -4.34 -8.11
N LEU A 135 -3.50 -3.83 -8.64
CA LEU A 135 -2.25 -4.59 -8.79
C LEU A 135 -1.22 -4.22 -7.73
N PHE A 136 -0.55 -5.22 -7.19
CA PHE A 136 0.66 -5.01 -6.39
C PHE A 136 1.75 -4.34 -7.23
N PHE A 137 2.59 -3.54 -6.58
CA PHE A 137 3.62 -2.75 -7.24
C PHE A 137 4.54 -3.59 -8.15
N GLU A 138 5.01 -4.75 -7.67
CA GLU A 138 5.91 -5.65 -8.41
C GLU A 138 5.22 -6.22 -9.65
N VAL A 139 3.94 -6.59 -9.55
CA VAL A 139 3.15 -7.09 -10.68
C VAL A 139 2.88 -5.95 -11.68
N GLY A 140 2.55 -4.76 -11.17
CA GLY A 140 2.34 -3.56 -11.98
C GLY A 140 3.59 -3.18 -12.79
N ILE A 141 4.78 -3.25 -12.18
CA ILE A 141 6.06 -3.04 -12.87
C ILE A 141 6.23 -4.04 -14.01
N VAL A 142 6.13 -5.33 -13.72
CA VAL A 142 6.34 -6.39 -14.73
C VAL A 142 5.40 -6.22 -15.92
N LEU A 143 4.16 -5.81 -15.68
CA LEU A 143 3.16 -5.58 -16.72
C LEU A 143 3.43 -4.29 -17.51
N LEU A 144 3.84 -3.20 -16.86
CA LEU A 144 3.98 -1.89 -17.51
C LEU A 144 5.34 -1.69 -18.18
N ILE A 145 6.39 -2.39 -17.77
CA ILE A 145 7.72 -2.21 -18.35
C ILE A 145 7.77 -2.45 -19.85
N PRO A 146 7.22 -3.55 -20.41
CA PRO A 146 7.17 -3.74 -21.85
C PRO A 146 6.51 -2.55 -22.58
N VAL A 147 5.43 -2.02 -22.01
CA VAL A 147 4.72 -0.84 -22.54
C VAL A 147 5.61 0.40 -22.50
N VAL A 148 6.26 0.66 -21.37
CA VAL A 148 7.19 1.79 -21.18
C VAL A 148 8.30 1.74 -22.24
N LEU A 149 8.94 0.56 -22.40
CA LEU A 149 10.04 0.37 -23.35
C LEU A 149 9.57 0.52 -24.79
N MET A 150 8.40 -0.05 -25.15
CA MET A 150 7.80 0.07 -26.47
C MET A 150 7.45 1.53 -26.80
N VAL A 151 6.82 2.25 -25.90
CA VAL A 151 6.46 3.66 -26.07
C VAL A 151 7.70 4.53 -26.19
N ALA A 152 8.71 4.31 -25.36
CA ALA A 152 9.97 5.04 -25.43
C ALA A 152 10.66 4.79 -26.78
N LYS A 153 10.76 3.53 -27.24
CA LYS A 153 11.43 3.16 -28.50
C LYS A 153 10.67 3.65 -29.71
N ARG A 154 9.36 3.37 -29.84
CA ARG A 154 8.55 3.76 -31.01
C ARG A 154 8.34 5.26 -31.12
N GLY A 155 8.19 5.94 -29.98
CA GLY A 155 7.96 7.38 -29.93
C GLY A 155 9.23 8.23 -29.91
N ASN A 156 10.41 7.59 -29.89
CA ASN A 156 11.71 8.26 -29.71
C ASN A 156 11.75 9.18 -28.49
N TYR A 157 11.16 8.71 -27.37
CA TYR A 157 11.22 9.40 -26.09
C TYR A 157 12.39 8.91 -25.24
N SER A 158 12.95 9.80 -24.42
CA SER A 158 13.86 9.37 -23.35
C SER A 158 13.15 8.36 -22.44
N LEU A 159 13.84 7.28 -22.08
CA LEU A 159 13.32 6.24 -21.20
C LEU A 159 12.84 6.82 -19.86
N MET A 160 13.57 7.79 -19.30
CA MET A 160 13.18 8.47 -18.05
C MET A 160 11.92 9.31 -18.21
N ARG A 161 11.66 9.90 -19.40
CA ARG A 161 10.46 10.68 -19.67
C ARG A 161 9.17 9.86 -19.63
N ILE A 162 9.28 8.58 -19.91
CA ILE A 162 8.14 7.64 -19.97
C ILE A 162 8.10 6.77 -18.71
N GLY A 163 9.25 6.28 -18.27
CA GLY A 163 9.37 5.34 -17.16
C GLY A 163 9.07 5.98 -15.80
N ILE A 164 9.65 7.14 -15.51
CA ILE A 164 9.42 7.81 -14.21
C ILE A 164 7.94 8.09 -13.94
N PRO A 165 7.13 8.61 -14.89
CA PRO A 165 5.69 8.75 -14.69
C PRO A 165 4.96 7.43 -14.41
N ALA A 166 5.32 6.36 -15.11
CA ALA A 166 4.72 5.04 -14.88
C ALA A 166 5.06 4.51 -13.47
N LEU A 167 6.32 4.59 -13.08
CA LEU A 167 6.78 4.19 -11.75
C LEU A 167 6.14 5.02 -10.63
N ALA A 168 6.04 6.35 -10.81
CA ALA A 168 5.39 7.23 -9.85
C ALA A 168 3.90 6.90 -9.67
N GLY A 169 3.19 6.61 -10.76
CA GLY A 169 1.79 6.19 -10.70
C GLY A 169 1.60 4.92 -9.87
N LEU A 170 2.41 3.89 -10.11
CA LEU A 170 2.37 2.65 -9.35
C LEU A 170 2.73 2.85 -7.87
N SER A 171 3.82 3.58 -7.59
CA SER A 171 4.32 3.77 -6.23
C SER A 171 3.37 4.61 -5.37
N VAL A 172 2.83 5.70 -5.91
CA VAL A 172 1.86 6.53 -5.20
C VAL A 172 0.59 5.75 -4.87
N MET A 173 0.06 4.94 -5.81
CA MET A 173 -1.10 4.08 -5.53
C MET A 173 -0.76 3.06 -4.45
N HIS A 174 0.42 2.43 -4.51
CA HIS A 174 0.86 1.44 -3.55
C HIS A 174 0.96 1.97 -2.11
N GLY A 175 1.48 3.17 -1.91
CA GLY A 175 1.69 3.73 -0.57
C GLY A 175 0.52 4.51 0.01
N LEU A 176 -0.31 5.14 -0.82
CA LEU A 176 -1.31 6.10 -0.36
C LEU A 176 -2.76 5.67 -0.56
N VAL A 177 -3.03 4.74 -1.48
CA VAL A 177 -4.41 4.46 -1.91
C VAL A 177 -4.82 3.02 -1.59
N PRO A 178 -5.82 2.82 -0.69
CA PRO A 178 -6.42 1.49 -0.56
C PRO A 178 -7.03 1.02 -1.89
N PRO A 179 -7.10 -0.28 -2.17
CA PRO A 179 -6.93 -1.41 -1.26
C PRO A 179 -5.53 -2.06 -1.22
N HIS A 180 -4.46 -1.32 -1.41
CA HIS A 180 -3.12 -1.89 -1.27
C HIS A 180 -2.85 -2.39 0.16
N PRO A 181 -2.03 -3.46 0.33
CA PRO A 181 -1.77 -4.08 1.62
C PRO A 181 -1.22 -3.11 2.68
N GLY A 182 -0.28 -2.26 2.33
CA GLY A 182 0.29 -1.27 3.25
C GLY A 182 -0.77 -0.37 3.88
N PRO A 183 -1.50 0.43 3.09
CA PRO A 183 -2.61 1.24 3.57
C PRO A 183 -3.67 0.45 4.35
N LEU A 184 -4.06 -0.75 3.88
CA LEU A 184 -5.07 -1.57 4.60
C LEU A 184 -4.61 -1.96 5.99
N VAL A 185 -3.35 -2.38 6.13
CA VAL A 185 -2.78 -2.74 7.44
C VAL A 185 -2.68 -1.53 8.36
N ALA A 186 -2.27 -0.37 7.83
CA ALA A 186 -2.23 0.85 8.62
C ALA A 186 -3.64 1.28 9.06
N ILE A 187 -4.63 1.23 8.17
CA ILE A 187 -6.05 1.50 8.48
C ILE A 187 -6.53 0.59 9.60
N ASP A 188 -6.28 -0.73 9.52
CA ASP A 188 -6.67 -1.68 10.57
C ASP A 188 -5.93 -1.40 11.88
N ALA A 189 -4.63 -1.09 11.81
CA ALA A 189 -3.81 -0.87 13.00
C ALA A 189 -4.28 0.35 13.82
N VAL A 190 -4.61 1.46 13.15
CA VAL A 190 -5.05 2.71 13.81
C VAL A 190 -6.57 2.87 13.83
N LYS A 191 -7.33 1.86 13.37
CA LYS A 191 -8.80 1.84 13.29
C LYS A 191 -9.37 3.03 12.50
N ALA A 192 -8.67 3.43 11.41
CA ALA A 192 -9.13 4.52 10.55
C ALA A 192 -10.34 4.11 9.70
N ASN A 193 -11.15 5.10 9.31
CA ASN A 193 -12.21 4.88 8.34
C ASN A 193 -11.63 4.71 6.94
N LEU A 194 -11.86 3.56 6.31
CA LEU A 194 -11.28 3.23 5.02
C LEU A 194 -11.76 4.16 3.90
N GLY A 195 -13.05 4.52 3.88
CA GLY A 195 -13.62 5.41 2.86
C GLY A 195 -13.03 6.82 2.96
N VAL A 196 -12.90 7.38 4.17
CA VAL A 196 -12.25 8.68 4.39
C VAL A 196 -10.77 8.61 4.02
N THR A 197 -10.08 7.54 4.41
CA THR A 197 -8.66 7.33 4.03
C THR A 197 -8.50 7.23 2.52
N LEU A 198 -9.40 6.53 1.82
CA LEU A 198 -9.39 6.43 0.37
C LEU A 198 -9.62 7.80 -0.29
N ALA A 199 -10.61 8.57 0.18
CA ALA A 199 -10.91 9.90 -0.36
C ALA A 199 -9.72 10.85 -0.21
N LEU A 200 -9.15 10.95 1.01
CA LEU A 200 -7.98 11.78 1.29
C LEU A 200 -6.73 11.23 0.57
N GLY A 201 -6.59 9.90 0.48
CA GLY A 201 -5.51 9.25 -0.26
C GLY A 201 -5.50 9.64 -1.73
N VAL A 202 -6.66 9.61 -2.40
CA VAL A 202 -6.80 10.08 -3.80
C VAL A 202 -6.50 11.57 -3.91
N LEU A 203 -7.00 12.39 -2.98
CA LEU A 203 -6.75 13.83 -2.96
C LEU A 203 -5.26 14.15 -2.86
N VAL A 204 -4.51 13.46 -2.01
CA VAL A 204 -3.06 13.61 -1.84
C VAL A 204 -2.29 12.97 -3.00
N ALA A 205 -2.77 11.85 -3.53
CA ALA A 205 -2.11 11.14 -4.62
C ALA A 205 -2.03 11.96 -5.91
N ILE A 206 -3.09 12.69 -6.26
CA ILE A 206 -3.14 13.47 -7.51
C ILE A 206 -1.98 14.48 -7.61
N PRO A 207 -1.79 15.45 -6.70
CA PRO A 207 -0.67 16.37 -6.79
C PRO A 207 0.69 15.67 -6.62
N THR A 208 0.75 14.64 -5.78
CA THR A 208 1.99 13.87 -5.56
C THR A 208 2.46 13.21 -6.86
N VAL A 209 1.57 12.51 -7.55
CA VAL A 209 1.92 11.82 -8.80
C VAL A 209 2.25 12.80 -9.92
N ILE A 210 1.62 13.97 -9.96
CA ILE A 210 1.93 15.03 -10.93
C ILE A 210 3.38 15.51 -10.73
N ILE A 211 3.75 15.78 -9.49
CA ILE A 211 5.09 16.33 -9.15
C ILE A 211 6.16 15.25 -9.34
N ALA A 212 5.98 14.07 -8.76
CA ALA A 212 6.96 12.99 -8.80
C ALA A 212 7.04 12.28 -10.18
N GLY A 213 5.97 12.29 -10.96
CA GLY A 213 5.90 11.65 -12.28
C GLY A 213 6.25 12.63 -13.41
N PRO A 214 5.24 13.22 -14.10
CA PRO A 214 5.46 14.02 -15.31
C PRO A 214 6.39 15.22 -15.13
N LEU A 215 6.34 15.90 -13.97
CA LEU A 215 7.21 17.05 -13.73
C LEU A 215 8.65 16.62 -13.45
N PHE A 216 8.86 15.70 -12.51
CA PHE A 216 10.20 15.21 -12.18
C PHE A 216 10.84 14.45 -13.36
N SER A 217 10.07 13.78 -14.21
CA SER A 217 10.60 13.08 -15.38
C SER A 217 11.38 13.99 -16.33
N LYS A 218 11.07 15.31 -16.35
CA LYS A 218 11.83 16.31 -17.13
C LYS A 218 13.24 16.48 -16.59
N VAL A 219 13.38 16.43 -15.27
CA VAL A 219 14.67 16.56 -14.57
C VAL A 219 15.43 15.24 -14.68
N ALA A 220 14.78 14.11 -14.37
CA ALA A 220 15.39 12.79 -14.47
C ALA A 220 15.97 12.50 -15.85
N ALA A 221 15.26 12.87 -16.93
CA ALA A 221 15.73 12.71 -18.31
C ALA A 221 16.94 13.61 -18.67
N ARG A 222 17.18 14.70 -17.93
CA ARG A 222 18.39 15.51 -18.08
C ARG A 222 19.57 14.94 -17.29
N TRP A 223 19.29 14.26 -16.19
CA TRP A 223 20.32 13.68 -15.32
C TRP A 223 20.82 12.34 -15.83
N VAL A 224 19.93 11.57 -16.47
CA VAL A 224 20.22 10.22 -16.92
C VAL A 224 19.66 10.01 -18.32
N ASP A 225 20.59 9.89 -19.27
CA ASP A 225 20.30 9.43 -20.63
C ASP A 225 20.61 7.92 -20.69
N ALA A 226 19.55 7.12 -20.67
CA ALA A 226 19.64 5.66 -20.70
C ALA A 226 19.01 5.15 -22.00
N PRO A 227 19.76 4.35 -22.77
CA PRO A 227 19.19 3.71 -23.98
C PRO A 227 18.09 2.73 -23.58
N VAL A 228 17.11 2.55 -24.47
CA VAL A 228 16.07 1.54 -24.27
C VAL A 228 16.69 0.15 -24.42
N PRO A 229 16.59 -0.75 -23.42
CA PRO A 229 17.16 -2.09 -23.51
C PRO A 229 16.45 -2.96 -24.56
N ASP A 230 17.17 -3.45 -25.57
CA ASP A 230 16.58 -4.25 -26.67
C ASP A 230 16.11 -5.65 -26.23
N ARG A 231 16.69 -6.21 -25.17
CA ARG A 231 16.46 -7.60 -24.73
C ARG A 231 15.18 -7.80 -23.87
N MET A 232 14.48 -6.73 -23.52
CA MET A 232 13.41 -6.78 -22.53
C MET A 232 12.01 -6.47 -23.09
N ILE A 233 11.78 -6.62 -24.37
CA ILE A 233 10.44 -6.57 -24.96
C ILE A 233 9.96 -8.02 -25.15
N PRO A 234 9.23 -8.60 -24.17
CA PRO A 234 8.61 -9.92 -24.39
C PRO A 234 7.58 -9.80 -25.50
N PRO A 235 7.38 -10.86 -26.30
CA PRO A 235 6.16 -10.95 -27.09
C PRO A 235 4.96 -10.76 -26.15
N GLY A 236 3.99 -9.94 -26.53
CA GLY A 236 2.86 -9.60 -25.68
C GLY A 236 2.15 -10.84 -25.16
N ALA A 237 1.95 -10.94 -23.85
CA ALA A 237 1.27 -12.07 -23.21
C ALA A 237 -0.21 -12.22 -23.67
N SER A 238 -0.70 -11.32 -24.50
CA SER A 238 -2.05 -11.29 -25.03
C SER A 238 -2.14 -11.68 -26.52
N GLU A 239 -1.07 -12.15 -27.15
CA GLU A 239 -1.10 -12.53 -28.58
C GLU A 239 -2.00 -13.75 -28.85
N ASP A 240 -2.28 -14.58 -27.83
CA ASP A 240 -3.12 -15.79 -27.92
C ASP A 240 -4.60 -15.57 -27.59
N LEU A 241 -5.02 -14.33 -27.31
CA LEU A 241 -6.44 -14.06 -26.96
C LEU A 241 -7.25 -13.77 -28.24
N GLU A 242 -8.26 -14.60 -28.52
CA GLU A 242 -9.21 -14.38 -29.62
C GLU A 242 -9.98 -13.06 -29.53
N ARG A 243 -10.24 -12.61 -28.31
CA ARG A 243 -10.93 -11.36 -27.98
C ARG A 243 -10.44 -10.73 -26.69
N ARG A 244 -10.31 -9.39 -26.68
CA ARG A 244 -10.06 -8.60 -25.48
C ARG A 244 -11.34 -7.94 -24.98
N PRO A 245 -11.49 -7.75 -23.64
CA PRO A 245 -12.63 -7.00 -23.10
C PRO A 245 -12.59 -5.54 -23.56
N GLY A 246 -13.75 -4.91 -23.71
CA GLY A 246 -13.84 -3.50 -24.10
C GLY A 246 -13.32 -2.56 -23.01
N PHE A 247 -12.81 -1.37 -23.41
CA PHE A 247 -12.27 -0.36 -22.50
C PHE A 247 -13.26 0.07 -21.41
N GLY A 248 -14.50 0.41 -21.76
CA GLY A 248 -15.51 0.87 -20.80
C GLY A 248 -15.81 -0.15 -19.69
N PRO A 249 -16.19 -1.39 -20.03
CA PRO A 249 -16.38 -2.45 -19.05
C PRO A 249 -15.14 -2.74 -18.19
N THR A 250 -13.94 -2.70 -18.79
CA THR A 250 -12.68 -2.91 -18.05
C THR A 250 -12.46 -1.81 -17.02
N LEU A 251 -12.55 -0.56 -17.43
CA LEU A 251 -12.38 0.59 -16.55
C LEU A 251 -13.43 0.61 -15.45
N ALA A 252 -14.70 0.34 -15.77
CA ALA A 252 -15.78 0.26 -14.79
C ALA A 252 -15.53 -0.83 -13.75
N THR A 253 -15.03 -1.99 -14.17
CA THR A 253 -14.71 -3.10 -13.25
C THR A 253 -13.56 -2.74 -12.30
N VAL A 254 -12.50 -2.12 -12.81
CA VAL A 254 -11.34 -1.70 -12.01
C VAL A 254 -11.71 -0.62 -10.98
N LEU A 255 -12.56 0.33 -11.39
CA LEU A 255 -12.98 1.45 -10.54
C LEU A 255 -14.14 1.09 -9.59
N LEU A 256 -14.84 -0.03 -9.82
CA LEU A 256 -16.03 -0.41 -9.05
C LEU A 256 -15.81 -0.40 -7.54
N PRO A 257 -14.76 -1.05 -6.96
CA PRO A 257 -14.56 -1.03 -5.51
C PRO A 257 -14.32 0.39 -5.00
N VAL A 258 -13.54 1.18 -5.71
CA VAL A 258 -13.23 2.57 -5.34
C VAL A 258 -14.52 3.41 -5.31
N VAL A 259 -15.36 3.30 -6.36
CA VAL A 259 -16.64 4.03 -6.45
C VAL A 259 -17.58 3.62 -5.31
N LEU A 260 -17.71 2.33 -5.02
CA LEU A 260 -18.58 1.85 -3.94
C LEU A 260 -18.13 2.33 -2.55
N MET A 261 -16.81 2.27 -2.28
CA MET A 261 -16.24 2.72 -1.00
C MET A 261 -16.36 4.25 -0.83
N LEU A 262 -16.11 5.03 -1.91
CA LEU A 262 -16.29 6.48 -1.88
C LEU A 262 -17.76 6.88 -1.73
N ALA A 263 -18.67 6.17 -2.40
CA ALA A 263 -20.10 6.39 -2.25
C ALA A 263 -20.57 6.12 -0.82
N LYS A 264 -20.06 5.05 -0.16
CA LYS A 264 -20.31 4.81 1.26
C LYS A 264 -19.81 5.98 2.12
N ALA A 265 -18.54 6.41 1.93
CA ALA A 265 -17.98 7.51 2.68
C ALA A 265 -18.81 8.81 2.52
N LEU A 266 -19.31 9.07 1.31
CA LEU A 266 -20.21 10.22 1.07
C LEU A 266 -21.54 10.08 1.80
N VAL A 267 -22.14 8.87 1.80
CA VAL A 267 -23.38 8.59 2.52
C VAL A 267 -23.18 8.72 4.02
N ASP A 268 -22.06 8.23 4.57
CA ASP A 268 -21.71 8.39 5.99
C ASP A 268 -21.65 9.87 6.40
N ILE A 269 -21.17 10.77 5.53
CA ILE A 269 -21.07 12.21 5.80
C ILE A 269 -22.43 12.92 5.64
N VAL A 270 -23.22 12.58 4.62
CA VAL A 270 -24.43 13.33 4.23
C VAL A 270 -25.66 12.82 4.97
N VAL A 271 -25.77 11.53 5.16
CA VAL A 271 -26.96 10.89 5.74
C VAL A 271 -26.81 10.74 7.25
N ASP A 272 -25.66 10.23 7.70
CA ASP A 272 -25.27 10.02 9.11
C ASP A 272 -26.41 9.51 10.03
N ASP A 273 -27.20 8.57 9.51
CA ASP A 273 -28.36 8.03 10.23
C ASP A 273 -28.48 6.50 9.96
N PRO A 274 -28.03 5.66 10.92
CA PRO A 274 -28.07 4.20 10.77
C PRO A 274 -29.48 3.61 10.60
N ALA A 275 -30.54 4.36 10.91
CA ALA A 275 -31.91 3.92 10.74
C ALA A 275 -32.37 4.02 9.29
N LYS A 276 -31.76 4.87 8.47
CA LYS A 276 -32.14 5.07 7.08
C LYS A 276 -31.71 3.89 6.20
N MET A 277 -32.63 3.48 5.31
CA MET A 277 -32.39 2.36 4.38
C MET A 277 -31.16 2.62 3.50
N VAL A 278 -30.96 3.85 3.04
CA VAL A 278 -29.80 4.24 2.21
C VAL A 278 -28.50 3.98 2.94
N GLN A 279 -28.40 4.39 4.22
CA GLN A 279 -27.22 4.13 5.04
C GLN A 279 -26.92 2.63 5.12
N ARG A 280 -27.93 1.82 5.48
CA ARG A 280 -27.78 0.35 5.59
C ARG A 280 -27.34 -0.32 4.29
N VAL A 281 -27.88 0.14 3.16
CA VAL A 281 -27.49 -0.39 1.83
C VAL A 281 -26.03 -0.08 1.55
N PHE A 282 -25.59 1.17 1.75
CA PHE A 282 -24.21 1.57 1.50
C PHE A 282 -23.23 1.00 2.54
N ASP A 283 -23.65 0.74 3.77
CA ASP A 283 -22.86 0.02 4.78
C ASP A 283 -22.48 -1.39 4.30
N VAL A 284 -23.37 -2.05 3.56
CA VAL A 284 -23.12 -3.37 3.00
C VAL A 284 -22.33 -3.28 1.70
N ILE A 285 -22.86 -2.60 0.66
CA ILE A 285 -22.27 -2.63 -0.69
C ILE A 285 -20.96 -1.85 -0.78
N GLY A 286 -20.80 -0.82 0.06
CA GLY A 286 -19.57 -0.03 0.15
C GLY A 286 -18.58 -0.57 1.17
N SER A 287 -18.90 -1.67 1.88
CA SER A 287 -17.89 -2.35 2.70
C SER A 287 -16.76 -2.91 1.82
N PRO A 288 -15.50 -2.83 2.25
CA PRO A 288 -14.35 -3.22 1.42
C PRO A 288 -14.46 -4.63 0.87
N LEU A 289 -14.91 -5.57 1.70
CA LEU A 289 -15.06 -6.97 1.32
C LEU A 289 -16.10 -7.13 0.19
N ILE A 290 -17.29 -6.54 0.36
CA ILE A 290 -18.37 -6.67 -0.63
C ILE A 290 -18.02 -5.90 -1.91
N ALA A 291 -17.40 -4.72 -1.80
CA ALA A 291 -16.99 -3.92 -2.95
C ALA A 291 -15.95 -4.66 -3.82
N LEU A 292 -14.93 -5.26 -3.20
CA LEU A 292 -13.92 -6.06 -3.92
C LEU A 292 -14.50 -7.37 -4.45
N LEU A 293 -15.33 -8.07 -3.68
CA LEU A 293 -16.00 -9.29 -4.13
C LEU A 293 -16.90 -9.00 -5.33
N ALA A 294 -17.69 -7.95 -5.28
CA ALA A 294 -18.50 -7.50 -6.40
C ALA A 294 -17.66 -7.21 -7.65
N ALA A 295 -16.50 -6.54 -7.49
CA ALA A 295 -15.59 -6.27 -8.60
C ALA A 295 -15.01 -7.56 -9.20
N VAL A 296 -14.66 -8.55 -8.38
CA VAL A 296 -14.20 -9.87 -8.86
C VAL A 296 -15.33 -10.57 -9.64
N ILE A 297 -16.54 -10.61 -9.07
CA ILE A 297 -17.69 -11.25 -9.73
C ILE A 297 -18.00 -10.55 -11.06
N VAL A 298 -18.15 -9.22 -11.06
CA VAL A 298 -18.36 -8.42 -12.27
C VAL A 298 -17.21 -8.66 -13.25
N GLY A 299 -15.97 -8.70 -12.80
CA GLY A 299 -14.78 -8.96 -13.61
C GLY A 299 -14.81 -10.31 -14.32
N ILE A 300 -15.32 -11.36 -13.68
CA ILE A 300 -15.51 -12.67 -14.34
C ILE A 300 -16.39 -12.53 -15.59
N PHE A 301 -17.43 -11.69 -15.53
CA PHE A 301 -18.36 -11.49 -16.65
C PHE A 301 -17.87 -10.45 -17.65
N THR A 302 -17.22 -9.39 -17.21
CA THR A 302 -16.81 -8.26 -18.06
C THR A 302 -15.41 -8.42 -18.65
N LEU A 303 -14.54 -9.14 -17.98
CA LEU A 303 -13.15 -9.41 -18.39
C LEU A 303 -12.97 -10.87 -18.81
N GLY A 304 -13.35 -11.82 -17.96
CA GLY A 304 -13.09 -13.23 -18.18
C GLY A 304 -13.89 -13.82 -19.36
N ARG A 305 -15.21 -13.64 -19.38
CA ARG A 305 -16.04 -14.18 -20.46
C ARG A 305 -15.72 -13.63 -21.85
N PRO A 306 -15.55 -12.31 -22.04
CA PRO A 306 -15.12 -11.78 -23.34
C PRO A 306 -13.77 -12.30 -23.83
N ALA A 307 -12.86 -12.62 -22.88
CA ALA A 307 -11.56 -13.25 -23.17
C ALA A 307 -11.66 -14.78 -23.42
N GLY A 308 -12.86 -15.35 -23.46
CA GLY A 308 -13.09 -16.77 -23.71
C GLY A 308 -12.83 -17.67 -22.49
N PHE A 309 -12.77 -17.14 -21.26
CA PHE A 309 -12.47 -17.93 -20.08
C PHE A 309 -13.69 -18.77 -19.63
N GLY A 310 -13.54 -20.09 -19.71
CA GLY A 310 -14.45 -21.07 -19.12
C GLY A 310 -14.26 -21.21 -17.60
N LYS A 311 -15.11 -21.99 -16.94
CA LYS A 311 -15.12 -22.20 -15.49
C LYS A 311 -13.78 -22.70 -14.95
N GLU A 312 -13.16 -23.68 -15.64
CA GLU A 312 -11.85 -24.24 -15.24
C GLU A 312 -10.74 -23.20 -15.34
N ARG A 313 -10.73 -22.40 -16.42
CA ARG A 313 -9.74 -21.32 -16.59
C ARG A 313 -9.87 -20.25 -15.51
N ILE A 314 -11.11 -19.88 -15.12
CA ILE A 314 -11.36 -18.94 -14.03
C ILE A 314 -10.88 -19.51 -12.69
N SER A 315 -11.15 -20.79 -12.40
CA SER A 315 -10.66 -21.47 -11.19
C SER A 315 -9.12 -21.44 -11.11
N GLN A 316 -8.45 -21.82 -12.21
CA GLN A 316 -6.99 -21.77 -12.30
C GLN A 316 -6.42 -20.33 -12.16
N LEU A 317 -7.14 -19.33 -12.67
CA LEU A 317 -6.76 -17.93 -12.55
C LEU A 317 -6.84 -17.47 -11.09
N VAL A 318 -7.89 -17.86 -10.37
CA VAL A 318 -8.02 -17.59 -8.93
C VAL A 318 -6.85 -18.23 -8.17
N GLU A 319 -6.55 -19.49 -8.41
CA GLU A 319 -5.45 -20.20 -7.78
C GLU A 319 -4.09 -19.53 -8.07
N LYS A 320 -3.84 -19.20 -9.35
CA LYS A 320 -2.62 -18.46 -9.76
C LYS A 320 -2.54 -17.05 -9.19
N GLY A 321 -3.66 -16.40 -8.94
CA GLY A 321 -3.73 -15.09 -8.27
C GLY A 321 -3.40 -15.17 -6.79
N LEU A 322 -3.80 -16.27 -6.12
CA LEU A 322 -3.59 -16.47 -4.69
C LEU A 322 -2.17 -16.91 -4.33
N ALA A 323 -1.53 -17.72 -5.18
CA ALA A 323 -0.20 -18.27 -4.89
C ALA A 323 0.87 -17.18 -4.58
N PRO A 324 1.01 -16.08 -5.35
CA PRO A 324 2.01 -15.05 -5.08
C PRO A 324 1.76 -14.27 -3.79
N ILE A 325 0.51 -14.19 -3.32
CA ILE A 325 0.17 -13.38 -2.13
C ILE A 325 0.37 -14.12 -0.81
N ALA A 326 0.60 -15.43 -0.82
CA ALA A 326 0.80 -16.20 0.40
C ALA A 326 1.95 -15.63 1.25
N GLY A 327 3.07 -15.28 0.62
CA GLY A 327 4.19 -14.61 1.29
C GLY A 327 3.81 -13.23 1.85
N ILE A 328 3.02 -12.46 1.10
CA ILE A 328 2.54 -11.13 1.53
C ILE A 328 1.63 -11.26 2.74
N LEU A 329 0.70 -12.22 2.74
CA LEU A 329 -0.21 -12.48 3.86
C LEU A 329 0.57 -12.85 5.14
N LEU A 330 1.60 -13.69 5.02
CA LEU A 330 2.45 -14.04 6.14
C LEU A 330 3.27 -12.85 6.66
N ILE A 331 3.81 -12.01 5.77
CA ILE A 331 4.54 -10.79 6.17
C ILE A 331 3.60 -9.82 6.89
N VAL A 332 2.43 -9.57 6.32
CA VAL A 332 1.39 -8.69 6.90
C VAL A 332 0.91 -9.23 8.25
N GLY A 333 0.65 -10.52 8.34
CA GLY A 333 0.30 -11.19 9.60
C GLY A 333 1.40 -11.08 10.66
N ALA A 334 2.66 -11.37 10.30
CA ALA A 334 3.79 -11.24 11.23
C ALA A 334 4.01 -9.78 11.69
N GLY A 335 3.77 -8.81 10.81
CA GLY A 335 3.75 -7.40 11.19
C GLY A 335 2.65 -7.07 12.19
N GLY A 336 1.46 -7.67 12.03
CA GLY A 336 0.39 -7.60 13.02
C GLY A 336 0.77 -8.23 14.35
N GLY A 337 1.50 -9.36 14.33
CA GLY A 337 2.08 -9.96 15.51
C GLY A 337 3.07 -9.05 16.21
N PHE A 338 3.99 -8.43 15.46
CA PHE A 338 4.93 -7.44 15.99
C PHE A 338 4.21 -6.22 16.60
N LYS A 339 3.19 -5.68 15.89
CA LYS A 339 2.32 -4.62 16.41
C LYS A 339 1.69 -5.02 17.76
N GLN A 340 1.10 -6.19 17.83
CA GLN A 340 0.43 -6.65 19.06
C GLN A 340 1.42 -6.81 20.21
N THR A 341 2.61 -7.35 19.97
CA THR A 341 3.67 -7.46 20.98
C THR A 341 4.11 -6.08 21.49
N LEU A 342 4.24 -5.06 20.59
CA LEU A 342 4.51 -3.67 20.99
C LEU A 342 3.43 -3.13 21.92
N ILE A 343 2.16 -3.35 21.57
CA ILE A 343 0.99 -2.88 22.34
C ILE A 343 0.97 -3.56 23.72
N ASP A 344 1.03 -4.88 23.74
CA ASP A 344 0.91 -5.67 24.96
C ASP A 344 2.12 -5.47 25.92
N CYS A 345 3.30 -5.13 25.38
CA CYS A 345 4.44 -4.71 26.21
C CYS A 345 4.31 -3.28 26.77
N GLY A 346 3.33 -2.47 26.30
CA GLY A 346 3.15 -1.10 26.75
C GLY A 346 4.02 -0.06 26.01
N VAL A 347 4.71 -0.44 24.92
CA VAL A 347 5.53 0.49 24.11
C VAL A 347 4.67 1.62 23.53
N GLY A 348 3.43 1.32 23.19
CA GLY A 348 2.51 2.33 22.66
C GLY A 348 2.23 3.46 23.65
N GLN A 349 2.02 3.15 24.93
CA GLN A 349 1.82 4.17 25.96
C GLN A 349 3.07 5.04 26.13
N MET A 350 4.25 4.44 26.13
CA MET A 350 5.53 5.16 26.15
C MET A 350 5.64 6.17 24.98
N VAL A 351 5.24 5.77 23.76
CA VAL A 351 5.27 6.66 22.58
C VAL A 351 4.31 7.83 22.76
N LEU A 352 3.11 7.59 23.31
CA LEU A 352 2.15 8.65 23.66
C LEU A 352 2.75 9.66 24.63
N ASP A 353 3.38 9.19 25.70
CA ASP A 353 3.94 10.05 26.75
C ASP A 353 5.11 10.89 26.20
N ILE A 354 5.97 10.31 25.37
CA ILE A 354 7.05 11.01 24.67
C ILE A 354 6.47 12.07 23.71
N SER A 355 5.46 11.73 22.91
CA SER A 355 4.83 12.66 21.96
C SER A 355 4.23 13.88 22.69
N LYS A 356 3.55 13.66 23.80
CA LYS A 356 2.99 14.74 24.63
C LYS A 356 4.08 15.62 25.25
N HIS A 357 5.15 15.01 25.74
CA HIS A 357 6.25 15.75 26.38
C HIS A 357 7.04 16.63 25.41
N TRP A 358 7.28 16.13 24.18
CA TRP A 358 8.11 16.83 23.18
C TRP A 358 7.27 17.69 22.23
N SER A 359 5.95 17.68 22.34
CA SER A 359 5.02 18.44 21.48
C SER A 359 5.24 18.21 19.97
N ILE A 360 5.73 17.02 19.58
CA ILE A 360 5.89 16.68 18.18
C ILE A 360 4.52 16.36 17.58
N PRO A 361 4.12 17.00 16.46
CA PRO A 361 2.88 16.66 15.79
C PRO A 361 2.85 15.15 15.42
N ALA A 362 1.79 14.47 15.81
CA ALA A 362 1.68 13.01 15.66
C ALA A 362 1.84 12.54 14.21
N LEU A 363 1.34 13.30 13.24
CA LEU A 363 1.48 12.99 11.81
C LEU A 363 2.95 13.07 11.35
N LEU A 364 3.68 14.08 11.83
CA LEU A 364 5.12 14.21 11.52
C LEU A 364 5.92 13.09 12.16
N LEU A 365 5.61 12.75 13.41
CA LEU A 365 6.26 11.64 14.12
C LEU A 365 6.02 10.31 13.38
N ALA A 366 4.78 10.05 12.96
CA ALA A 366 4.44 8.85 12.20
C ALA A 366 5.19 8.77 10.87
N TRP A 367 5.27 9.88 10.14
CA TRP A 367 6.04 9.98 8.91
C TRP A 367 7.53 9.69 9.16
N LEU A 368 8.15 10.32 10.17
CA LEU A 368 9.57 10.11 10.52
C LEU A 368 9.87 8.67 10.93
N ILE A 369 9.00 8.04 11.74
CA ILE A 369 9.15 6.64 12.14
C ILE A 369 9.09 5.72 10.90
N ALA A 370 8.12 5.94 10.01
CA ALA A 370 8.01 5.16 8.79
C ALA A 370 9.23 5.34 7.88
N VAL A 371 9.75 6.58 7.73
CA VAL A 371 11.00 6.87 7.00
C VAL A 371 12.18 6.12 7.60
N ALA A 372 12.36 6.18 8.94
CA ALA A 372 13.48 5.52 9.60
C ALA A 372 13.46 4.00 9.39
N ILE A 373 12.28 3.37 9.54
CA ILE A 373 12.13 1.92 9.33
C ILE A 373 12.32 1.59 7.84
N ARG A 374 11.80 2.41 6.93
CA ARG A 374 11.98 2.23 5.48
C ARG A 374 13.44 2.23 5.07
N LEU A 375 14.21 3.21 5.52
CA LEU A 375 15.66 3.30 5.27
C LEU A 375 16.40 2.07 5.78
N ALA A 376 16.00 1.57 6.94
CA ALA A 376 16.64 0.43 7.57
C ALA A 376 16.29 -0.91 6.88
N THR A 377 15.01 -1.14 6.57
CA THR A 377 14.52 -2.46 6.10
C THR A 377 14.49 -2.60 4.59
N GLY A 378 14.38 -1.50 3.85
CA GLY A 378 14.19 -1.52 2.38
C GLY A 378 12.80 -1.98 1.92
N SER A 379 11.84 -2.18 2.82
CA SER A 379 10.49 -2.65 2.49
C SER A 379 9.43 -1.64 2.90
N ALA A 380 8.65 -1.14 1.94
CA ALA A 380 7.53 -0.25 2.22
C ALA A 380 6.47 -0.92 3.10
N THR A 381 6.14 -2.19 2.82
CA THR A 381 5.16 -2.95 3.61
C THR A 381 5.62 -3.13 5.06
N VAL A 382 6.89 -3.52 5.30
CA VAL A 382 7.45 -3.67 6.65
C VAL A 382 7.45 -2.32 7.37
N ALA A 383 7.86 -1.24 6.68
CA ALA A 383 7.87 0.10 7.25
C ALA A 383 6.47 0.55 7.66
N THR A 384 5.47 0.37 6.77
CA THR A 384 4.08 0.73 7.05
C THR A 384 3.53 -0.04 8.25
N VAL A 385 3.70 -1.37 8.27
CA VAL A 385 3.14 -2.22 9.33
C VAL A 385 3.79 -1.92 10.68
N SER A 386 5.11 -1.80 10.71
CA SER A 386 5.85 -1.51 11.96
C SER A 386 5.58 -0.11 12.47
N ALA A 387 5.57 0.90 11.60
CA ALA A 387 5.25 2.27 11.97
C ALA A 387 3.80 2.38 12.50
N ALA A 388 2.82 1.78 11.79
CA ALA A 388 1.43 1.77 12.21
C ALA A 388 1.26 1.14 13.62
N GLY A 389 1.97 0.06 13.91
CA GLY A 389 1.97 -0.56 15.23
C GLY A 389 2.51 0.36 16.34
N LEU A 390 3.61 1.08 16.04
CA LEU A 390 4.22 2.02 16.99
C LEU A 390 3.33 3.23 17.28
N VAL A 391 2.66 3.77 16.26
CA VAL A 391 1.88 5.01 16.39
C VAL A 391 0.38 4.77 16.60
N ALA A 392 -0.09 3.51 16.60
CA ALA A 392 -1.49 3.19 16.80
C ALA A 392 -2.12 3.86 18.04
N PRO A 393 -1.43 3.94 19.19
CA PRO A 393 -1.98 4.62 20.37
C PRO A 393 -2.21 6.12 20.17
N LEU A 394 -1.46 6.76 19.27
CA LEU A 394 -1.67 8.19 18.97
C LEU A 394 -3.04 8.45 18.31
N ALA A 395 -3.63 7.43 17.69
CA ALA A 395 -4.92 7.54 17.02
C ALA A 395 -6.12 7.59 17.98
N ALA A 396 -5.96 7.18 19.25
CA ALA A 396 -7.07 6.99 20.19
C ALA A 396 -7.92 8.25 20.41
N ASP A 397 -7.27 9.40 20.46
CA ASP A 397 -7.92 10.70 20.70
C ASP A 397 -8.09 11.53 19.41
N MET A 398 -7.84 10.95 18.23
CA MET A 398 -7.92 11.66 16.95
C MET A 398 -9.33 11.59 16.36
N SER A 399 -9.72 12.65 15.64
CA SER A 399 -10.91 12.62 14.79
C SER A 399 -10.75 11.59 13.66
N THR A 400 -11.87 11.17 13.08
CA THR A 400 -11.88 10.24 11.93
C THR A 400 -10.99 10.74 10.79
N THR A 401 -11.00 12.04 10.52
CA THR A 401 -10.18 12.65 9.47
C THR A 401 -8.70 12.63 9.83
N HIS A 402 -8.34 12.99 11.06
CA HIS A 402 -6.94 12.97 11.49
C HIS A 402 -6.38 11.54 11.56
N THR A 403 -7.19 10.56 11.94
CA THR A 403 -6.78 9.15 11.91
C THR A 403 -6.51 8.69 10.46
N ALA A 404 -7.32 9.13 9.50
CA ALA A 404 -7.05 8.86 8.08
C ALA A 404 -5.77 9.56 7.59
N LEU A 405 -5.52 10.81 8.01
CA LEU A 405 -4.26 11.51 7.71
C LEU A 405 -3.06 10.82 8.34
N LEU A 406 -3.21 10.22 9.53
CA LEU A 406 -2.15 9.42 10.16
C LEU A 406 -1.75 8.22 9.29
N VAL A 407 -2.72 7.51 8.73
CA VAL A 407 -2.47 6.42 7.77
C VAL A 407 -1.68 6.93 6.57
N LEU A 408 -2.08 8.07 6.00
CA LEU A 408 -1.40 8.64 4.84
C LEU A 408 0.01 9.15 5.17
N ALA A 409 0.24 9.67 6.38
CA ALA A 409 1.58 10.04 6.86
C ALA A 409 2.51 8.80 6.92
N ILE A 410 2.02 7.70 7.48
CA ILE A 410 2.74 6.42 7.52
C ILE A 410 3.03 5.93 6.10
N GLY A 411 2.02 5.93 5.23
CA GLY A 411 2.15 5.51 3.84
C GLY A 411 3.17 6.35 3.07
N ALA A 412 3.11 7.67 3.22
CA ALA A 412 4.09 8.59 2.62
C ALA A 412 5.51 8.32 3.11
N GLY A 413 5.69 8.14 4.43
CA GLY A 413 7.01 7.83 5.01
C GLY A 413 7.58 6.49 4.54
N SER A 414 6.73 5.49 4.37
CA SER A 414 7.13 4.14 3.94
C SER A 414 7.68 4.07 2.51
N LEU A 415 7.47 5.09 1.71
CA LEU A 415 7.99 5.18 0.34
C LEU A 415 9.35 5.88 0.26
N PHE A 416 9.83 6.53 1.34
CA PHE A 416 11.03 7.34 1.30
C PHE A 416 12.27 6.55 0.90
N LEU A 417 13.04 7.09 -0.05
CA LEU A 417 14.37 6.63 -0.48
C LEU A 417 14.48 5.11 -0.65
N SER A 418 13.75 4.54 -1.61
CA SER A 418 14.01 3.17 -2.06
C SER A 418 15.44 3.07 -2.61
N HIS A 419 16.29 2.21 -2.02
CA HIS A 419 17.70 2.08 -2.38
C HIS A 419 18.14 0.62 -2.44
N VAL A 420 19.43 0.36 -2.38
CA VAL A 420 20.03 -0.96 -2.62
C VAL A 420 19.55 -2.11 -1.71
N ASN A 421 18.83 -1.83 -0.64
CA ASN A 421 18.20 -2.83 0.22
C ASN A 421 16.76 -3.19 -0.18
N ASP A 422 16.22 -2.54 -1.21
CA ASP A 422 14.84 -2.72 -1.68
C ASP A 422 14.79 -3.55 -2.96
N ALA A 423 13.91 -4.55 -3.00
CA ALA A 423 13.68 -5.35 -4.20
C ALA A 423 13.17 -4.51 -5.39
N GLY A 424 12.31 -3.52 -5.14
CA GLY A 424 11.81 -2.59 -6.15
C GLY A 424 12.94 -1.79 -6.81
N PHE A 425 13.95 -1.38 -6.04
CA PHE A 425 15.16 -0.72 -6.57
C PHE A 425 15.87 -1.58 -7.62
N TRP A 426 16.05 -2.87 -7.33
CA TRP A 426 16.73 -3.79 -8.25
C TRP A 426 15.88 -4.12 -9.47
N LEU A 427 14.56 -4.27 -9.31
CA LEU A 427 13.64 -4.46 -10.44
C LEU A 427 13.72 -3.30 -11.41
N VAL A 428 13.61 -2.06 -10.92
CA VAL A 428 13.74 -0.86 -11.77
C VAL A 428 15.10 -0.81 -12.44
N LYS A 429 16.18 -1.02 -11.68
CA LYS A 429 17.56 -1.02 -12.22
C LYS A 429 17.72 -2.01 -13.37
N GLU A 430 17.30 -3.25 -13.16
CA GLU A 430 17.50 -4.32 -14.18
C GLU A 430 16.63 -4.09 -15.41
N TYR A 431 15.35 -3.80 -15.20
CA TYR A 431 14.43 -3.63 -16.33
C TYR A 431 14.70 -2.39 -17.17
N PHE A 432 15.20 -1.32 -16.57
CA PHE A 432 15.56 -0.10 -17.29
C PHE A 432 17.02 -0.10 -17.75
N GLY A 433 17.79 -1.14 -17.43
CA GLY A 433 19.22 -1.23 -17.79
C GLY A 433 20.08 -0.15 -17.15
N LEU A 434 19.71 0.32 -15.94
CA LEU A 434 20.39 1.42 -15.25
C LEU A 434 21.59 0.92 -14.43
N SER A 435 22.62 1.76 -14.30
CA SER A 435 23.61 1.57 -13.25
C SER A 435 23.00 1.90 -11.88
N VAL A 436 23.61 1.42 -10.79
CA VAL A 436 23.17 1.74 -9.42
C VAL A 436 23.10 3.26 -9.20
N GLY A 437 24.11 4.00 -9.66
CA GLY A 437 24.14 5.46 -9.51
C GLY A 437 23.06 6.19 -10.31
N GLN A 438 22.73 5.69 -11.52
CA GLN A 438 21.62 6.22 -12.32
C GLN A 438 20.27 5.95 -11.65
N ASN A 439 20.09 4.75 -11.10
CA ASN A 439 18.85 4.38 -10.41
C ASN A 439 18.65 5.20 -9.12
N LEU A 440 19.72 5.45 -8.36
CA LEU A 440 19.68 6.35 -7.21
C LEU A 440 19.28 7.78 -7.59
N LYS A 441 19.79 8.30 -8.72
CA LYS A 441 19.46 9.67 -9.21
C LYS A 441 18.05 9.79 -9.78
N THR A 442 17.40 8.70 -10.15
CA THR A 442 16.09 8.71 -10.80
C THR A 442 15.00 8.09 -9.92
N TRP A 443 15.01 6.80 -9.73
CA TRP A 443 14.05 6.06 -8.93
C TRP A 443 14.05 6.50 -7.46
N SER A 444 15.22 6.46 -6.79
CA SER A 444 15.27 6.78 -5.36
C SER A 444 14.92 8.23 -5.07
N VAL A 445 15.33 9.17 -5.94
CA VAL A 445 14.94 10.58 -5.82
C VAL A 445 13.44 10.76 -6.04
N MET A 446 12.85 10.04 -7.00
CA MET A 446 11.40 10.04 -7.23
C MET A 446 10.63 9.59 -5.98
N GLU A 447 11.08 8.51 -5.33
CA GLU A 447 10.50 8.01 -4.08
C GLU A 447 10.62 9.04 -2.93
N CYS A 448 11.77 9.74 -2.83
CA CYS A 448 11.90 10.87 -1.88
C CYS A 448 10.89 11.97 -2.17
N ILE A 449 10.70 12.33 -3.46
CA ILE A 449 9.73 13.36 -3.87
C ILE A 449 8.32 12.92 -3.49
N ILE A 450 7.94 11.67 -3.77
CA ILE A 450 6.63 11.12 -3.38
C ILE A 450 6.44 11.28 -1.87
N SER A 451 7.39 10.80 -1.07
CA SER A 451 7.29 10.82 0.39
C SER A 451 7.18 12.23 0.96
N VAL A 452 8.04 13.15 0.51
CA VAL A 452 8.06 14.51 1.03
C VAL A 452 6.84 15.31 0.57
N VAL A 453 6.42 15.18 -0.68
CA VAL A 453 5.26 15.89 -1.20
C VAL A 453 3.99 15.37 -0.53
N ALA A 454 3.80 14.04 -0.47
CA ALA A 454 2.63 13.46 0.19
C ALA A 454 2.61 13.77 1.69
N GLY A 455 3.74 13.62 2.40
CA GLY A 455 3.85 13.97 3.81
C GLY A 455 3.57 15.46 4.06
N GLY A 456 4.11 16.35 3.22
CA GLY A 456 3.84 17.78 3.29
C GLY A 456 2.37 18.13 3.06
N LEU A 457 1.73 17.51 2.07
CA LEU A 457 0.29 17.69 1.81
C LEU A 457 -0.58 17.18 2.97
N VAL A 458 -0.22 16.04 3.57
CA VAL A 458 -0.90 15.49 4.75
C VAL A 458 -0.81 16.47 5.92
N LEU A 459 0.38 17.02 6.18
CA LEU A 459 0.57 18.03 7.23
C LEU A 459 -0.20 19.32 6.93
N LEU A 460 -0.23 19.79 5.68
CA LEU A 460 -1.01 20.95 5.29
C LEU A 460 -2.51 20.72 5.45
N LEU A 461 -3.03 19.57 5.03
CA LEU A 461 -4.43 19.22 5.22
C LEU A 461 -4.82 19.20 6.70
N SER A 462 -3.96 18.69 7.56
CA SER A 462 -4.25 18.64 9.01
C SER A 462 -4.39 20.02 9.68
N LEU A 463 -3.98 21.09 9.01
CA LEU A 463 -4.16 22.45 9.49
C LEU A 463 -5.51 23.06 9.05
N ILE A 464 -6.19 22.40 8.10
CA ILE A 464 -7.40 22.92 7.45
C ILE A 464 -8.64 22.15 7.90
N ILE A 465 -8.45 20.83 8.13
CA ILE A 465 -9.53 19.88 8.47
C ILE A 465 -9.16 19.16 9.81
#